data_771bd920dff2e752b01171b7d6f8d03e
#
_entry.id   771bd920dff2e752b01171b7d6f8d03e
#
_cell.length_a   1.000
_cell.length_b   1.000
_cell.length_c   1.000
_cell.angle_alpha   90.00
_cell.angle_beta   90.00
_cell.angle_gamma   90.00
#
_symmetry.space_group_name_H-M   'P 1'
#
loop_
_entity.id
_entity.type
_entity.pdbx_description
1 polymer ?
#
loop_
_entity_poly.entity_id
_entity_poly.type
_entity_poly.pdbx_seq_one_letter_code
_entity_poly.pdbx_strand_id
1 'polypeptide(L)'
;MISADEPVMTVYGAPWCPHCKRVKKFLAAHRVRYAFVDIDTDPQAIARLKELQDGGQIIPTVVYPDGTHEVNPSDEALARRVGLTLKAERSAYDLVIVGGGPAGLAAAIYAAREGIDAVVVDASALGGQAGTSDRIDNYPGFPDGISGGELADRFVAQARRYGVELVSAVSVTALQRDHDDLVTSLSSGQQLTSHAVIVATGSMYRMLDVPGEDDLIGAGVHFCATCDAPFYKGAEEVVVIGGGNSALEEGLHLSEFAKRVRVLSRSGLSASPILQERVRSDPQFAIRTGVDIVELEGDRGRFAAVLARDRDSGEILRFPAAAAFVFIGLKPNDGFLGDTVERDKGGFIVTSATMETSLPGVFAAGDVRSGSTKQLGSAVGDGIAALLMTRRYLEVHHHKAMPLVDAWVT
;
A
#
# COMPACT_ATOMS: atom_id res chain seq x y z
N MET A 1 -2.48 23.03 6.13
CA MET A 1 -1.71 23.48 4.96
C MET A 1 -0.29 23.64 5.42
N ILE A 2 0.58 22.68 5.09
CA ILE A 2 2.04 22.82 5.29
C ILE A 2 2.51 23.69 4.13
N SER A 3 3.11 24.84 4.43
CA SER A 3 3.54 25.81 3.43
C SER A 3 4.62 25.22 2.51
N ALA A 4 4.65 25.65 1.26
CA ALA A 4 5.67 25.24 0.28
C ALA A 4 7.11 25.64 0.67
N ASP A 5 7.29 26.42 1.73
CA ASP A 5 8.54 27.01 2.20
C ASP A 5 9.17 26.33 3.42
N GLU A 6 8.66 25.18 3.87
CA GLU A 6 9.34 24.46 4.96
C GLU A 6 10.65 23.83 4.44
N PRO A 7 11.75 23.95 5.21
CA PRO A 7 13.03 23.37 4.82
C PRO A 7 12.86 21.84 4.66
N VAL A 8 13.17 21.36 3.45
CA VAL A 8 13.02 19.95 3.09
C VAL A 8 14.33 19.23 3.42
N MET A 9 14.22 18.00 3.92
CA MET A 9 15.37 17.11 4.07
C MET A 9 16.11 16.98 2.73
N THR A 10 17.44 17.02 2.75
CA THR A 10 18.26 16.87 1.53
C THR A 10 19.12 15.62 1.63
N VAL A 11 19.06 14.77 0.59
CA VAL A 11 19.88 13.55 0.47
C VAL A 11 20.93 13.77 -0.61
N TYR A 12 22.19 13.84 -0.22
CA TYR A 12 23.33 13.84 -1.14
C TYR A 12 23.71 12.39 -1.46
N GLY A 13 23.74 12.04 -2.74
CA GLY A 13 23.97 10.67 -3.15
C GLY A 13 24.19 10.49 -4.64
N ALA A 14 24.22 9.24 -5.10
CA ALA A 14 24.31 8.88 -6.51
C ALA A 14 23.30 7.79 -6.86
N PRO A 15 22.75 7.75 -8.09
CA PRO A 15 21.76 6.75 -8.53
C PRO A 15 22.28 5.31 -8.49
N TRP A 16 23.57 5.11 -8.68
CA TRP A 16 24.21 3.80 -8.67
C TRP A 16 24.53 3.27 -7.26
N CYS A 17 24.52 4.13 -6.23
CA CYS A 17 24.91 3.77 -4.86
C CYS A 17 23.83 2.93 -4.16
N PRO A 18 24.12 1.68 -3.69
CA PRO A 18 23.13 0.83 -3.04
C PRO A 18 22.58 1.44 -1.73
N HIS A 19 23.44 2.09 -0.94
CA HIS A 19 23.05 2.73 0.31
C HIS A 19 22.13 3.95 0.06
N CYS A 20 22.38 4.69 -1.03
CA CYS A 20 21.51 5.80 -1.43
C CYS A 20 20.13 5.29 -1.86
N LYS A 21 20.08 4.19 -2.62
CA LYS A 21 18.80 3.54 -2.98
C LYS A 21 18.03 3.10 -1.73
N ARG A 22 18.71 2.51 -0.73
CA ARG A 22 18.09 2.13 0.54
C ARG A 22 17.46 3.34 1.25
N VAL A 23 18.21 4.44 1.40
CA VAL A 23 17.71 5.65 2.05
C VAL A 23 16.51 6.24 1.28
N LYS A 24 16.60 6.35 -0.05
CA LYS A 24 15.49 6.81 -0.89
C LYS A 24 14.25 5.92 -0.74
N LYS A 25 14.43 4.59 -0.76
CA LYS A 25 13.34 3.62 -0.57
C LYS A 25 12.70 3.77 0.81
N PHE A 26 13.50 3.94 1.87
CA PHE A 26 12.99 4.18 3.21
C PHE A 26 12.15 5.46 3.27
N LEU A 27 12.68 6.58 2.79
CA LEU A 27 11.98 7.87 2.83
C LEU A 27 10.68 7.84 2.02
N ALA A 28 10.71 7.23 0.84
CA ALA A 28 9.51 7.04 0.01
C ALA A 28 8.47 6.13 0.70
N ALA A 29 8.89 4.99 1.28
CA ALA A 29 8.00 4.06 2.00
C ALA A 29 7.31 4.72 3.20
N HIS A 30 7.94 5.76 3.81
CA HIS A 30 7.38 6.49 4.93
C HIS A 30 6.82 7.86 4.54
N ARG A 31 6.66 8.16 3.24
CA ARG A 31 6.13 9.41 2.68
C ARG A 31 6.86 10.66 3.20
N VAL A 32 8.15 10.53 3.48
CA VAL A 32 8.99 11.64 3.92
C VAL A 32 9.44 12.43 2.70
N ARG A 33 9.13 13.73 2.66
CA ARG A 33 9.55 14.63 1.58
C ARG A 33 11.05 14.93 1.69
N TYR A 34 11.77 14.82 0.59
CA TYR A 34 13.20 15.13 0.52
C TYR A 34 13.58 15.66 -0.87
N ALA A 35 14.65 16.44 -0.92
CA ALA A 35 15.36 16.77 -2.14
C ALA A 35 16.53 15.82 -2.34
N PHE A 36 16.70 15.27 -3.55
CA PHE A 36 17.86 14.45 -3.89
C PHE A 36 18.86 15.28 -4.68
N VAL A 37 20.10 15.34 -4.20
CA VAL A 37 21.22 16.02 -4.87
C VAL A 37 22.18 14.96 -5.37
N ASP A 38 22.24 14.83 -6.70
CA ASP A 38 23.14 13.88 -7.36
C ASP A 38 24.55 14.46 -7.43
N ILE A 39 25.49 13.81 -6.75
CA ILE A 39 26.88 14.25 -6.65
C ILE A 39 27.63 14.16 -8.00
N ASP A 40 27.14 13.34 -8.94
CA ASP A 40 27.78 13.19 -10.26
C ASP A 40 27.36 14.32 -11.21
N THR A 41 26.23 14.98 -10.95
CA THR A 41 25.66 16.01 -11.83
C THR A 41 25.69 17.41 -11.22
N ASP A 42 25.75 17.56 -9.91
CA ASP A 42 25.84 18.84 -9.23
C ASP A 42 27.30 19.18 -8.84
N PRO A 43 27.95 20.15 -9.48
CA PRO A 43 29.34 20.53 -9.19
C PRO A 43 29.57 21.03 -7.76
N GLN A 44 28.51 21.52 -7.07
CA GLN A 44 28.62 22.04 -5.70
C GLN A 44 28.41 20.96 -4.64
N ALA A 45 27.83 19.82 -5.01
CA ALA A 45 27.50 18.74 -4.07
C ALA A 45 28.73 18.18 -3.36
N ILE A 46 29.81 17.93 -4.08
CA ILE A 46 31.08 17.41 -3.50
C ILE A 46 31.71 18.43 -2.55
N ALA A 47 31.70 19.71 -2.89
CA ALA A 47 32.22 20.76 -2.01
C ALA A 47 31.41 20.81 -0.72
N ARG A 48 30.09 20.74 -0.81
CA ARG A 48 29.20 20.72 0.35
C ARG A 48 29.38 19.47 1.23
N LEU A 49 29.60 18.29 0.65
CA LEU A 49 29.90 17.09 1.42
C LEU A 49 31.21 17.21 2.22
N LYS A 50 32.25 17.80 1.59
CA LYS A 50 33.51 18.04 2.27
C LYS A 50 33.39 18.99 3.47
N GLU A 51 32.56 20.03 3.33
CA GLU A 51 32.26 20.93 4.44
C GLU A 51 31.54 20.22 5.59
N LEU A 52 30.55 19.39 5.26
CA LEU A 52 29.74 18.65 6.25
C LEU A 52 30.54 17.55 6.97
N GLN A 53 31.55 16.96 6.30
CA GLN A 53 32.28 15.78 6.77
C GLN A 53 33.76 16.04 7.05
N ASP A 54 34.18 17.30 7.28
CA ASP A 54 35.58 17.67 7.54
C ASP A 54 36.56 17.13 6.47
N GLY A 55 36.15 17.22 5.19
CA GLY A 55 36.93 16.71 4.05
C GLY A 55 36.48 15.36 3.50
N GLY A 56 35.54 14.65 4.17
CA GLY A 56 34.95 13.40 3.71
C GLY A 56 33.99 13.58 2.55
N GLN A 57 33.69 12.46 1.83
CA GLN A 57 32.76 12.42 0.70
C GLN A 57 31.90 11.16 0.71
N ILE A 58 31.53 10.69 1.89
CA ILE A 58 30.73 9.46 2.03
C ILE A 58 29.28 9.76 1.67
N ILE A 59 28.67 8.89 0.87
CA ILE A 59 27.25 8.95 0.49
C ILE A 59 26.52 7.65 0.90
N PRO A 60 25.20 7.72 1.20
CA PRO A 60 24.37 8.92 1.30
C PRO A 60 24.72 9.80 2.51
N THR A 61 24.66 11.10 2.35
CA THR A 61 24.63 12.03 3.49
C THR A 61 23.29 12.73 3.49
N VAL A 62 22.61 12.65 4.64
CA VAL A 62 21.28 13.23 4.84
C VAL A 62 21.41 14.48 5.68
N VAL A 63 20.97 15.62 5.16
CA VAL A 63 20.89 16.89 5.88
C VAL A 63 19.45 17.14 6.26
N TYR A 64 19.23 17.37 7.55
CA TYR A 64 17.91 17.58 8.11
C TYR A 64 17.50 19.07 8.11
N PRO A 65 16.19 19.38 8.26
CA PRO A 65 15.70 20.77 8.28
C PRO A 65 16.33 21.66 9.36
N ASP A 66 16.79 21.05 10.47
CA ASP A 66 17.49 21.74 11.56
C ASP A 66 18.97 22.06 11.26
N GLY A 67 19.45 21.71 10.06
CA GLY A 67 20.83 21.91 9.62
C GLY A 67 21.80 20.82 10.10
N THR A 68 21.39 19.89 10.92
CA THR A 68 22.21 18.73 11.28
C THR A 68 22.30 17.74 10.14
N HIS A 69 23.29 16.86 10.14
CA HIS A 69 23.44 15.84 9.13
C HIS A 69 23.87 14.49 9.70
N GLU A 70 23.59 13.43 8.94
CA GLU A 70 24.06 12.07 9.24
C GLU A 70 24.63 11.43 7.97
N VAL A 71 25.76 10.73 8.14
CA VAL A 71 26.47 10.03 7.09
C VAL A 71 26.04 8.56 7.08
N ASN A 72 25.48 8.10 5.95
CA ASN A 72 24.98 6.75 5.77
C ASN A 72 24.08 6.27 6.95
N PRO A 73 23.02 7.05 7.31
CA PRO A 73 22.18 6.71 8.44
C PRO A 73 21.52 5.34 8.27
N SER A 74 21.34 4.60 9.35
CA SER A 74 20.51 3.39 9.36
C SER A 74 19.03 3.75 9.23
N ASP A 75 18.18 2.78 8.86
CA ASP A 75 16.74 3.00 8.79
C ASP A 75 16.15 3.37 10.15
N GLU A 76 16.71 2.82 11.25
CA GLU A 76 16.31 3.18 12.60
C GLU A 76 16.70 4.62 12.96
N ALA A 77 17.87 5.08 12.54
CA ALA A 77 18.29 6.47 12.73
C ALA A 77 17.39 7.42 11.96
N LEU A 78 17.10 7.13 10.68
CA LEU A 78 16.15 7.88 9.87
C LEU A 78 14.78 7.94 10.53
N ALA A 79 14.25 6.79 10.96
CA ALA A 79 12.95 6.69 11.60
C ALA A 79 12.83 7.62 12.82
N ARG A 80 13.83 7.60 13.71
CA ARG A 80 13.88 8.50 14.88
C ARG A 80 13.88 9.97 14.45
N ARG A 81 14.66 10.32 13.42
CA ARG A 81 14.79 11.72 12.94
C ARG A 81 13.51 12.25 12.30
N VAL A 82 12.72 11.39 11.68
CA VAL A 82 11.43 11.77 11.09
C VAL A 82 10.24 11.55 12.03
N GLY A 83 10.52 11.26 13.31
CA GLY A 83 9.49 11.17 14.35
C GLY A 83 8.61 9.92 14.25
N LEU A 84 9.14 8.81 13.72
CA LEU A 84 8.42 7.53 13.71
C LEU A 84 8.57 6.82 15.07
N THR A 85 7.48 6.27 15.58
CA THR A 85 7.45 5.46 16.79
C THR A 85 7.80 4.01 16.44
N LEU A 86 8.99 3.56 16.83
CA LEU A 86 9.54 2.23 16.49
C LEU A 86 9.25 1.15 17.52
N LYS A 87 8.68 1.50 18.65
CA LYS A 87 8.45 0.58 19.75
C LYS A 87 7.14 0.91 20.45
N ALA A 88 6.36 -0.12 20.75
CA ALA A 88 5.18 0.03 21.59
C ALA A 88 5.57 0.37 23.04
N GLU A 89 4.80 1.25 23.67
CA GLU A 89 5.04 1.70 25.04
C GLU A 89 4.87 0.57 26.06
N ARG A 90 3.99 -0.37 25.77
CA ARG A 90 3.65 -1.51 26.61
C ARG A 90 3.81 -2.82 25.87
N SER A 91 3.74 -3.93 26.58
CA SER A 91 3.79 -5.28 26.03
C SER A 91 2.43 -5.99 26.04
N ALA A 92 1.40 -5.42 26.67
CA ALA A 92 0.07 -6.01 26.77
C ALA A 92 -1.01 -4.97 26.43
N TYR A 93 -2.00 -5.39 25.65
CA TYR A 93 -3.11 -4.60 25.15
C TYR A 93 -4.39 -5.46 25.12
N ASP A 94 -5.55 -4.83 24.98
CA ASP A 94 -6.78 -5.57 24.66
C ASP A 94 -6.78 -6.04 23.20
N LEU A 95 -6.25 -5.16 22.31
CA LEU A 95 -6.30 -5.33 20.87
C LEU A 95 -4.99 -4.89 20.22
N VAL A 96 -4.42 -5.75 19.37
CA VAL A 96 -3.38 -5.38 18.42
C VAL A 96 -3.99 -5.28 17.02
N ILE A 97 -3.81 -4.14 16.36
CA ILE A 97 -4.23 -3.91 14.98
C ILE A 97 -2.98 -3.95 14.09
N VAL A 98 -2.91 -4.93 13.20
CA VAL A 98 -1.79 -5.11 12.28
C VAL A 98 -2.13 -4.49 10.94
N GLY A 99 -1.47 -3.39 10.62
CA GLY A 99 -1.70 -2.55 9.43
C GLY A 99 -2.37 -1.22 9.76
N GLY A 100 -1.69 -0.13 9.47
CA GLY A 100 -2.13 1.27 9.67
C GLY A 100 -2.71 1.88 8.39
N GLY A 101 -3.30 1.07 7.50
CA GLY A 101 -4.07 1.53 6.35
C GLY A 101 -5.48 2.01 6.74
N PRO A 102 -6.34 2.36 5.76
CA PRO A 102 -7.70 2.88 6.04
C PRO A 102 -8.53 1.96 6.92
N ALA A 103 -8.47 0.63 6.74
CA ALA A 103 -9.19 -0.33 7.57
C ALA A 103 -8.67 -0.33 9.01
N GLY A 104 -7.34 -0.40 9.21
CA GLY A 104 -6.75 -0.43 10.55
C GLY A 104 -6.91 0.87 11.30
N LEU A 105 -6.75 2.02 10.65
CA LEU A 105 -6.97 3.33 11.28
C LEU A 105 -8.45 3.55 11.64
N ALA A 106 -9.39 3.10 10.79
CA ALA A 106 -10.81 3.15 11.12
C ALA A 106 -11.13 2.27 12.34
N ALA A 107 -10.61 1.04 12.39
CA ALA A 107 -10.74 0.16 13.54
C ALA A 107 -10.15 0.81 14.80
N ALA A 108 -8.95 1.39 14.72
CA ALA A 108 -8.27 2.02 15.83
C ALA A 108 -9.03 3.24 16.41
N ILE A 109 -9.58 4.10 15.53
CA ILE A 109 -10.41 5.24 15.95
C ILE A 109 -11.63 4.75 16.74
N TYR A 110 -12.29 3.70 16.25
CA TYR A 110 -13.44 3.14 16.94
C TYR A 110 -13.03 2.42 18.23
N ALA A 111 -11.87 1.72 18.27
CA ALA A 111 -11.35 1.09 19.48
C ALA A 111 -11.19 2.11 20.61
N ALA A 112 -10.54 3.22 20.33
CA ALA A 112 -10.37 4.28 21.31
C ALA A 112 -11.70 4.87 21.79
N ARG A 113 -12.67 5.02 20.90
CA ARG A 113 -14.02 5.52 21.26
C ARG A 113 -14.83 4.52 22.08
N GLU A 114 -14.60 3.24 21.92
CA GLU A 114 -15.24 2.16 22.70
C GLU A 114 -14.46 1.82 23.99
N GLY A 115 -13.39 2.57 24.29
CA GLY A 115 -12.56 2.34 25.49
C GLY A 115 -11.73 1.06 25.45
N ILE A 116 -11.49 0.53 24.24
CA ILE A 116 -10.61 -0.63 24.04
C ILE A 116 -9.17 -0.15 23.96
N ASP A 117 -8.32 -0.72 24.79
CA ASP A 117 -6.89 -0.43 24.80
C ASP A 117 -6.21 -1.10 23.60
N ALA A 118 -5.86 -0.29 22.60
CA ALA A 118 -5.39 -0.77 21.33
C ALA A 118 -4.08 -0.11 20.87
N VAL A 119 -3.26 -0.90 20.18
CA VAL A 119 -2.07 -0.42 19.46
C VAL A 119 -2.16 -0.80 17.98
N VAL A 120 -1.76 0.12 17.11
CA VAL A 120 -1.59 -0.13 15.67
C VAL A 120 -0.11 -0.35 15.38
N VAL A 121 0.19 -1.42 14.63
CA VAL A 121 1.55 -1.72 14.16
C VAL A 121 1.56 -1.73 12.64
N ASP A 122 2.41 -0.93 12.00
CA ASP A 122 2.57 -0.89 10.55
C ASP A 122 4.05 -0.96 10.13
N ALA A 123 4.31 -1.69 9.07
CA ALA A 123 5.65 -1.86 8.51
C ALA A 123 6.14 -0.63 7.71
N SER A 124 5.21 0.25 7.32
CA SER A 124 5.44 1.37 6.42
C SER A 124 4.81 2.66 6.94
N ALA A 125 4.55 3.61 6.05
CA ALA A 125 3.82 4.83 6.37
C ALA A 125 2.36 4.53 6.72
N LEU A 126 1.90 5.13 7.82
CA LEU A 126 0.49 5.10 8.21
C LEU A 126 -0.38 5.72 7.11
N GLY A 127 -1.55 5.15 6.87
CA GLY A 127 -2.45 5.49 5.78
C GLY A 127 -2.43 4.49 4.62
N GLY A 128 -1.45 3.56 4.61
CA GLY A 128 -1.37 2.45 3.65
C GLY A 128 -1.29 2.91 2.19
N GLN A 129 -1.73 2.05 1.27
CA GLN A 129 -1.68 2.32 -0.17
C GLN A 129 -2.52 3.55 -0.59
N ALA A 130 -3.61 3.85 0.11
CA ALA A 130 -4.39 5.06 -0.18
C ALA A 130 -3.52 6.33 -0.14
N GLY A 131 -2.52 6.36 0.74
CA GLY A 131 -1.60 7.49 0.87
C GLY A 131 -0.65 7.72 -0.31
N THR A 132 -0.55 6.77 -1.24
CA THR A 132 0.31 6.88 -2.44
C THR A 132 -0.45 7.36 -3.68
N SER A 133 -1.78 7.46 -3.63
CA SER A 133 -2.59 7.93 -4.75
C SER A 133 -2.51 9.45 -4.88
N ASP A 134 -2.25 9.94 -6.08
CA ASP A 134 -2.20 11.39 -6.33
C ASP A 134 -3.56 12.03 -6.07
N ARG A 135 -4.65 11.37 -6.48
CA ARG A 135 -6.01 11.85 -6.34
C ARG A 135 -7.00 10.71 -6.08
N ILE A 136 -7.93 10.94 -5.18
CA ILE A 136 -9.04 10.04 -4.84
C ILE A 136 -10.35 10.81 -5.06
N ASP A 137 -11.14 10.40 -6.06
CA ASP A 137 -12.39 11.04 -6.44
C ASP A 137 -13.63 10.25 -5.99
N ASN A 138 -13.45 9.00 -5.57
CA ASN A 138 -14.53 8.07 -5.24
C ASN A 138 -14.71 7.83 -3.73
N TYR A 139 -14.12 8.67 -2.87
CA TYR A 139 -14.34 8.60 -1.43
C TYR A 139 -15.37 9.64 -1.01
N PRO A 140 -16.52 9.23 -0.41
CA PRO A 140 -17.59 10.16 -0.04
C PRO A 140 -17.13 11.23 0.95
N GLY A 141 -17.65 12.45 0.80
CA GLY A 141 -17.31 13.61 1.64
C GLY A 141 -16.31 14.59 1.00
N PHE A 142 -15.77 14.25 -0.17
CA PHE A 142 -14.82 15.09 -0.91
C PHE A 142 -15.30 15.32 -2.34
N PRO A 143 -16.24 16.24 -2.58
CA PRO A 143 -16.86 16.46 -3.90
C PRO A 143 -15.84 16.89 -4.98
N ASP A 144 -14.77 17.55 -4.57
CA ASP A 144 -13.68 18.00 -5.46
C ASP A 144 -12.51 17.01 -5.50
N GLY A 145 -12.66 15.79 -4.91
CA GLY A 145 -11.57 14.85 -4.69
C GLY A 145 -10.62 15.28 -3.58
N ILE A 146 -9.68 14.42 -3.26
CA ILE A 146 -8.63 14.66 -2.26
C ILE A 146 -7.38 13.89 -2.65
N SER A 147 -6.17 14.41 -2.32
CA SER A 147 -4.97 13.58 -2.47
C SER A 147 -4.95 12.45 -1.46
N GLY A 148 -4.45 11.28 -1.87
CA GLY A 148 -4.34 10.14 -0.96
C GLY A 148 -3.48 10.44 0.25
N GLY A 149 -2.39 11.20 0.08
CA GLY A 149 -1.54 11.65 1.19
C GLY A 149 -2.30 12.48 2.21
N GLU A 150 -3.07 13.49 1.75
CA GLU A 150 -3.87 14.33 2.65
C GLU A 150 -4.96 13.52 3.37
N LEU A 151 -5.64 12.61 2.68
CA LEU A 151 -6.65 11.76 3.29
C LEU A 151 -6.04 10.86 4.36
N ALA A 152 -4.90 10.23 4.08
CA ALA A 152 -4.17 9.40 5.03
C ALA A 152 -3.74 10.22 6.28
N ASP A 153 -3.23 11.42 6.08
CA ASP A 153 -2.85 12.31 7.18
C ASP A 153 -4.03 12.70 8.07
N ARG A 154 -5.21 12.89 7.48
CA ARG A 154 -6.46 13.15 8.22
C ARG A 154 -6.87 11.93 9.06
N PHE A 155 -6.77 10.70 8.55
CA PHE A 155 -7.03 9.48 9.34
C PHE A 155 -6.05 9.35 10.50
N VAL A 156 -4.76 9.55 10.24
CA VAL A 156 -3.71 9.49 11.27
C VAL A 156 -3.92 10.55 12.35
N ALA A 157 -4.20 11.80 11.94
CA ALA A 157 -4.49 12.89 12.86
C ALA A 157 -5.72 12.60 13.73
N GLN A 158 -6.75 12.00 13.15
CA GLN A 158 -7.95 11.61 13.88
C GLN A 158 -7.64 10.49 14.90
N ALA A 159 -6.90 9.46 14.52
CA ALA A 159 -6.48 8.40 15.44
C ALA A 159 -5.65 8.96 16.61
N ARG A 160 -4.68 9.81 16.33
CA ARG A 160 -3.86 10.48 17.34
C ARG A 160 -4.68 11.34 18.29
N ARG A 161 -5.68 12.06 17.79
CA ARG A 161 -6.58 12.88 18.62
C ARG A 161 -7.33 12.04 19.66
N TYR A 162 -7.63 10.79 19.35
CA TYR A 162 -8.24 9.84 20.30
C TYR A 162 -7.21 9.11 21.19
N GLY A 163 -5.92 9.44 21.09
CA GLY A 163 -4.88 8.83 21.90
C GLY A 163 -4.49 7.42 21.48
N VAL A 164 -4.79 7.03 20.24
CA VAL A 164 -4.37 5.71 19.72
C VAL A 164 -2.86 5.65 19.61
N GLU A 165 -2.27 4.61 20.17
CA GLU A 165 -0.84 4.33 19.99
C GLU A 165 -0.56 3.77 18.59
N LEU A 166 0.35 4.43 17.86
CA LEU A 166 0.70 4.13 16.48
C LEU A 166 2.20 3.80 16.38
N VAL A 167 2.53 2.53 16.16
CA VAL A 167 3.88 2.03 15.91
C VAL A 167 4.07 1.89 14.42
N SER A 168 5.08 2.53 13.84
CA SER A 168 5.35 2.55 12.40
C SER A 168 6.79 2.16 12.09
N ALA A 169 7.05 1.77 10.85
CA ALA A 169 8.34 1.20 10.41
C ALA A 169 8.73 -0.10 11.14
N VAL A 170 7.74 -0.85 11.63
CA VAL A 170 7.93 -2.12 12.35
C VAL A 170 6.99 -3.17 11.77
N SER A 171 7.55 -4.25 11.25
CA SER A 171 6.77 -5.36 10.70
C SER A 171 6.36 -6.34 11.79
N VAL A 172 5.15 -6.90 11.67
CA VAL A 172 4.78 -8.11 12.40
C VAL A 172 5.40 -9.31 11.68
N THR A 173 6.12 -10.16 12.42
CA THR A 173 6.86 -11.31 11.90
C THR A 173 6.19 -12.65 12.19
N ALA A 174 5.40 -12.71 13.26
CA ALA A 174 4.62 -13.89 13.62
C ALA A 174 3.42 -13.51 14.49
N LEU A 175 2.37 -14.31 14.40
CA LEU A 175 1.23 -14.34 15.33
C LEU A 175 1.06 -15.75 15.85
N GLN A 176 1.02 -15.91 17.16
CA GLN A 176 0.85 -17.22 17.81
C GLN A 176 -0.19 -17.11 18.92
N ARG A 177 -0.91 -18.21 19.17
CA ARG A 177 -1.77 -18.32 20.34
C ARG A 177 -0.95 -18.85 21.52
N ASP A 178 -1.09 -18.20 22.66
CA ASP A 178 -0.56 -18.67 23.93
C ASP A 178 -1.70 -18.70 24.97
N HIS A 179 -2.23 -19.90 25.21
CA HIS A 179 -3.43 -20.12 26.02
C HIS A 179 -4.64 -19.31 25.51
N ASP A 180 -5.12 -18.37 26.31
CA ASP A 180 -6.26 -17.50 25.97
C ASP A 180 -5.83 -16.22 25.25
N ASP A 181 -4.53 -15.92 25.21
CA ASP A 181 -3.97 -14.73 24.61
C ASP A 181 -3.36 -14.98 23.22
N LEU A 182 -3.11 -13.90 22.53
CA LEU A 182 -2.42 -13.84 21.24
C LEU A 182 -1.10 -13.11 21.40
N VAL A 183 0.00 -13.69 20.94
CA VAL A 183 1.33 -13.11 20.97
C VAL A 183 1.73 -12.68 19.58
N THR A 184 1.89 -11.38 19.38
CA THR A 184 2.33 -10.75 18.14
C THR A 184 3.81 -10.40 18.24
N SER A 185 4.67 -11.04 17.43
CA SER A 185 6.10 -10.79 17.38
C SER A 185 6.44 -9.71 16.34
N LEU A 186 7.29 -8.76 16.72
CA LEU A 186 7.67 -7.62 15.90
C LEU A 186 9.12 -7.74 15.40
N SER A 187 9.41 -7.15 14.24
CA SER A 187 10.78 -7.07 13.67
C SER A 187 11.77 -6.31 14.55
N SER A 188 11.28 -5.48 15.46
CA SER A 188 12.08 -4.82 16.49
C SER A 188 12.55 -5.76 17.62
N GLY A 189 12.11 -7.03 17.62
CA GLY A 189 12.32 -8.00 18.69
C GLY A 189 11.33 -7.89 19.86
N GLN A 190 10.45 -6.89 19.86
CA GLN A 190 9.38 -6.78 20.86
C GLN A 190 8.28 -7.81 20.60
N GLN A 191 7.67 -8.32 21.68
CA GLN A 191 6.46 -9.13 21.62
C GLN A 191 5.32 -8.37 22.31
N LEU A 192 4.15 -8.41 21.68
CA LEU A 192 2.92 -7.83 22.20
C LEU A 192 1.93 -8.96 22.50
N THR A 193 1.40 -8.95 23.71
CA THR A 193 0.31 -9.87 24.10
C THR A 193 -1.01 -9.13 23.99
N SER A 194 -2.04 -9.79 23.46
CA SER A 194 -3.38 -9.21 23.38
C SER A 194 -4.47 -10.27 23.43
N HIS A 195 -5.69 -9.86 23.78
CA HIS A 195 -6.85 -10.73 23.78
C HIS A 195 -7.45 -10.92 22.39
N ALA A 196 -7.26 -9.91 21.51
CA ALA A 196 -7.71 -9.97 20.13
C ALA A 196 -6.70 -9.33 19.18
N VAL A 197 -6.78 -9.70 17.89
CA VAL A 197 -5.98 -9.12 16.81
C VAL A 197 -6.89 -8.82 15.61
N ILE A 198 -6.75 -7.62 15.03
CA ILE A 198 -7.34 -7.29 13.73
C ILE A 198 -6.22 -7.25 12.69
N VAL A 199 -6.29 -8.12 11.67
CA VAL A 199 -5.40 -8.13 10.51
C VAL A 199 -5.96 -7.18 9.45
N ALA A 200 -5.32 -6.03 9.27
CA ALA A 200 -5.72 -4.97 8.33
C ALA A 200 -4.58 -4.59 7.38
N THR A 201 -3.72 -5.56 7.06
CA THR A 201 -2.47 -5.38 6.32
C THR A 201 -2.65 -5.16 4.83
N GLY A 202 -3.88 -5.30 4.33
CA GLY A 202 -4.20 -5.09 2.93
C GLY A 202 -3.60 -6.15 1.99
N SER A 203 -3.49 -5.78 0.73
CA SER A 203 -2.89 -6.63 -0.32
C SER A 203 -2.02 -5.77 -1.22
N MET A 204 -1.07 -6.38 -1.91
CA MET A 204 -0.26 -5.72 -2.92
C MET A 204 -0.56 -6.28 -4.30
N TYR A 205 -0.45 -5.42 -5.31
CA TYR A 205 -0.50 -5.87 -6.70
C TYR A 205 0.71 -6.75 -7.01
N ARG A 206 0.48 -7.79 -7.81
CA ARG A 206 1.59 -8.54 -8.38
C ARG A 206 2.24 -7.68 -9.45
N MET A 207 3.56 -7.55 -9.34
CA MET A 207 4.36 -6.83 -10.32
C MET A 207 4.70 -7.74 -11.49
N LEU A 208 4.98 -7.14 -12.64
CA LEU A 208 5.52 -7.84 -13.80
C LEU A 208 7.00 -8.18 -13.61
N ASP A 209 7.68 -7.43 -12.75
CA ASP A 209 9.13 -7.51 -12.48
C ASP A 209 9.96 -7.34 -13.78
N VAL A 210 9.58 -6.36 -14.60
CA VAL A 210 10.23 -6.04 -15.87
C VAL A 210 10.85 -4.64 -15.87
N PRO A 211 11.88 -4.38 -16.70
CA PRO A 211 12.44 -3.04 -16.86
C PRO A 211 11.36 -1.99 -17.17
N GLY A 212 11.49 -0.81 -16.58
CA GLY A 212 10.59 0.32 -16.75
C GLY A 212 9.34 0.30 -15.87
N GLU A 213 8.99 -0.82 -15.23
CA GLU A 213 7.77 -0.89 -14.41
C GLU A 213 7.81 0.09 -13.24
N ASP A 214 8.84 0.02 -12.39
CA ASP A 214 8.95 0.86 -11.20
C ASP A 214 9.00 2.37 -11.51
N ASP A 215 9.62 2.73 -12.64
CA ASP A 215 9.80 4.14 -13.04
C ASP A 215 8.51 4.74 -13.63
N LEU A 216 7.59 3.90 -14.11
CA LEU A 216 6.38 4.32 -14.83
C LEU A 216 5.10 4.14 -14.01
N ILE A 217 5.16 3.60 -12.80
CA ILE A 217 4.00 3.52 -11.89
C ILE A 217 3.51 4.94 -11.59
N GLY A 218 2.21 5.19 -11.85
CA GLY A 218 1.60 6.52 -11.77
C GLY A 218 1.89 7.44 -12.96
N ALA A 219 2.90 7.12 -13.78
CA ALA A 219 3.27 7.86 -14.98
C ALA A 219 2.79 7.19 -16.29
N GLY A 220 1.70 6.39 -16.18
CA GLY A 220 1.05 5.66 -17.25
C GLY A 220 1.03 4.14 -17.06
N VAL A 221 1.60 3.62 -15.96
CA VAL A 221 1.39 2.24 -15.51
C VAL A 221 0.52 2.25 -14.27
N HIS A 222 -0.61 1.52 -14.32
CA HIS A 222 -1.69 1.56 -13.34
C HIS A 222 -2.16 0.16 -12.96
N PHE A 223 -2.80 0.05 -11.79
CA PHE A 223 -3.31 -1.20 -11.23
C PHE A 223 -4.81 -1.14 -10.88
N CYS A 224 -5.49 -0.03 -11.16
CA CYS A 224 -6.91 0.17 -10.86
C CYS A 224 -7.56 0.99 -12.00
N ALA A 225 -8.41 0.37 -12.82
CA ALA A 225 -9.10 1.11 -13.88
C ALA A 225 -10.15 2.06 -13.30
N THR A 226 -10.91 1.64 -12.28
CA THR A 226 -11.91 2.50 -11.61
C THR A 226 -11.28 3.80 -11.09
N CYS A 227 -10.00 3.78 -10.70
CA CYS A 227 -9.29 4.94 -10.19
C CYS A 227 -8.75 5.84 -11.32
N ASP A 228 -8.19 5.23 -12.37
CA ASP A 228 -7.32 5.91 -13.32
C ASP A 228 -7.90 6.03 -14.75
N ALA A 229 -8.93 5.24 -15.11
CA ALA A 229 -9.53 5.28 -16.46
C ALA A 229 -10.02 6.68 -16.88
N PRO A 230 -10.61 7.52 -16.01
CA PRO A 230 -11.06 8.85 -16.40
C PRO A 230 -9.97 9.75 -16.98
N PHE A 231 -8.69 9.55 -16.58
CA PHE A 231 -7.55 10.32 -17.10
C PHE A 231 -7.22 10.00 -18.56
N TYR A 232 -7.73 8.86 -19.08
CA TYR A 232 -7.49 8.37 -20.43
C TYR A 232 -8.68 8.56 -21.36
N LYS A 233 -9.61 9.46 -21.01
CA LYS A 233 -10.76 9.78 -21.85
C LYS A 233 -10.33 10.30 -23.22
N GLY A 234 -10.73 9.57 -24.26
CA GLY A 234 -10.40 9.87 -25.66
C GLY A 234 -9.03 9.37 -26.11
N ALA A 235 -8.28 8.67 -25.27
CA ALA A 235 -7.01 8.05 -25.66
C ALA A 235 -7.23 7.06 -26.81
N GLU A 236 -6.30 7.03 -27.77
CA GLU A 236 -6.40 6.15 -28.96
C GLU A 236 -6.35 4.68 -28.56
N GLU A 237 -5.43 4.30 -27.69
CA GLU A 237 -5.29 2.93 -27.20
C GLU A 237 -4.77 2.91 -25.76
N VAL A 238 -5.29 2.01 -24.91
CA VAL A 238 -4.74 1.60 -23.63
C VAL A 238 -4.48 0.10 -23.64
N VAL A 239 -3.49 -0.36 -22.91
CA VAL A 239 -3.15 -1.78 -22.79
C VAL A 239 -3.62 -2.32 -21.44
N VAL A 240 -4.28 -3.48 -21.46
CA VAL A 240 -4.58 -4.31 -20.29
C VAL A 240 -3.65 -5.51 -20.30
N ILE A 241 -2.89 -5.72 -19.24
CA ILE A 241 -1.99 -6.84 -19.05
C ILE A 241 -2.63 -7.81 -18.07
N GLY A 242 -3.09 -8.95 -18.58
CA GLY A 242 -3.80 -9.98 -17.81
C GLY A 242 -4.85 -10.69 -18.64
N GLY A 243 -5.36 -11.83 -18.17
CA GLY A 243 -6.35 -12.63 -18.89
C GLY A 243 -7.46 -13.22 -18.01
N GLY A 244 -7.49 -12.87 -16.73
CA GLY A 244 -8.51 -13.28 -15.76
C GLY A 244 -9.75 -12.37 -15.75
N ASN A 245 -10.72 -12.69 -14.87
CA ASN A 245 -11.95 -11.92 -14.73
C ASN A 245 -11.65 -10.43 -14.51
N SER A 246 -10.82 -10.08 -13.54
CA SER A 246 -10.47 -8.68 -13.25
C SER A 246 -9.93 -7.94 -14.47
N ALA A 247 -9.05 -8.59 -15.27
CA ALA A 247 -8.50 -7.96 -16.47
C ALA A 247 -9.56 -7.63 -17.51
N LEU A 248 -10.55 -8.53 -17.72
CA LEU A 248 -11.61 -8.29 -18.70
C LEU A 248 -12.71 -7.35 -18.17
N GLU A 249 -13.06 -7.43 -16.89
CA GLU A 249 -14.02 -6.51 -16.25
C GLU A 249 -13.49 -5.07 -16.26
N GLU A 250 -12.25 -4.87 -15.78
CA GLU A 250 -11.58 -3.58 -15.81
C GLU A 250 -11.30 -3.09 -17.25
N GLY A 251 -11.02 -4.02 -18.16
CA GLY A 251 -10.90 -3.70 -19.59
C GLY A 251 -12.21 -3.18 -20.19
N LEU A 252 -13.36 -3.76 -19.84
CA LEU A 252 -14.68 -3.28 -20.24
C LEU A 252 -14.96 -1.88 -19.66
N HIS A 253 -14.53 -1.62 -18.44
CA HIS A 253 -14.63 -0.27 -17.87
C HIS A 253 -13.72 0.73 -18.62
N LEU A 254 -12.50 0.35 -18.96
CA LEU A 254 -11.57 1.18 -19.75
C LEU A 254 -12.12 1.51 -21.16
N SER A 255 -12.91 0.62 -21.77
CA SER A 255 -13.52 0.87 -23.08
C SER A 255 -14.57 1.99 -23.08
N GLU A 256 -15.08 2.39 -21.93
CA GLU A 256 -15.94 3.57 -21.77
C GLU A 256 -15.17 4.88 -21.94
N PHE A 257 -13.84 4.85 -21.78
CA PHE A 257 -12.97 6.03 -21.80
C PHE A 257 -12.04 6.07 -23.00
N ALA A 258 -11.36 4.97 -23.33
CA ALA A 258 -10.42 4.87 -24.44
C ALA A 258 -11.10 4.36 -25.72
N LYS A 259 -10.59 4.74 -26.89
CA LYS A 259 -11.12 4.30 -28.18
C LYS A 259 -10.84 2.82 -28.47
N ARG A 260 -9.74 2.30 -27.94
CA ARG A 260 -9.32 0.90 -28.06
C ARG A 260 -8.70 0.40 -26.77
N VAL A 261 -9.02 -0.85 -26.42
CA VAL A 261 -8.41 -1.58 -25.31
C VAL A 261 -7.69 -2.81 -25.87
N ARG A 262 -6.39 -2.87 -25.71
CA ARG A 262 -5.58 -4.03 -26.08
C ARG A 262 -5.35 -4.92 -24.89
N VAL A 263 -5.80 -6.16 -24.96
CA VAL A 263 -5.56 -7.16 -23.92
C VAL A 263 -4.33 -7.99 -24.30
N LEU A 264 -3.31 -7.98 -23.44
CA LEU A 264 -2.12 -8.82 -23.56
C LEU A 264 -2.13 -9.88 -22.45
N SER A 265 -2.03 -11.15 -22.83
CA SER A 265 -2.04 -12.26 -21.89
C SER A 265 -0.95 -13.28 -22.20
N ARG A 266 -0.30 -13.77 -21.15
CA ARG A 266 0.75 -14.79 -21.23
C ARG A 266 0.24 -16.12 -21.77
N SER A 267 -0.95 -16.52 -21.34
CA SER A 267 -1.64 -17.73 -21.79
C SER A 267 -2.97 -17.34 -22.44
N GLY A 268 -3.85 -18.27 -22.70
CA GLY A 268 -5.23 -17.97 -23.08
C GLY A 268 -5.96 -17.17 -22.02
N LEU A 269 -7.12 -16.61 -22.37
CA LEU A 269 -7.97 -15.94 -21.40
C LEU A 269 -8.53 -16.96 -20.41
N SER A 270 -8.37 -16.70 -19.11
CA SER A 270 -8.87 -17.53 -18.01
C SER A 270 -10.12 -16.97 -17.34
N ALA A 271 -10.64 -15.84 -17.84
CA ALA A 271 -11.90 -15.24 -17.40
C ALA A 271 -13.09 -16.14 -17.71
N SER A 272 -14.25 -15.86 -17.09
CA SER A 272 -15.50 -16.57 -17.36
C SER A 272 -15.86 -16.52 -18.87
N PRO A 273 -16.51 -17.56 -19.41
CA PRO A 273 -16.90 -17.59 -20.84
C PRO A 273 -17.72 -16.37 -21.25
N ILE A 274 -18.61 -15.89 -20.42
CA ILE A 274 -19.44 -14.71 -20.67
C ILE A 274 -18.57 -13.44 -20.87
N LEU A 275 -17.59 -13.21 -20.04
CA LEU A 275 -16.68 -12.08 -20.18
C LEU A 275 -15.80 -12.21 -21.43
N GLN A 276 -15.31 -13.42 -21.72
CA GLN A 276 -14.54 -13.67 -22.92
C GLN A 276 -15.36 -13.39 -24.18
N GLU A 277 -16.62 -13.85 -24.25
CA GLU A 277 -17.52 -13.62 -25.38
C GLU A 277 -17.80 -12.13 -25.56
N ARG A 278 -18.11 -11.42 -24.45
CA ARG A 278 -18.37 -9.98 -24.48
C ARG A 278 -17.18 -9.20 -25.04
N VAL A 279 -15.97 -9.48 -24.56
CA VAL A 279 -14.75 -8.80 -25.02
C VAL A 279 -14.39 -9.17 -26.46
N ARG A 280 -14.59 -10.44 -26.88
CA ARG A 280 -14.31 -10.88 -28.25
C ARG A 280 -15.28 -10.32 -29.27
N SER A 281 -16.53 -10.05 -28.88
CA SER A 281 -17.56 -9.48 -29.76
C SER A 281 -17.50 -7.96 -29.89
N ASP A 282 -16.76 -7.30 -29.00
CA ASP A 282 -16.62 -5.85 -28.98
C ASP A 282 -15.47 -5.40 -29.89
N PRO A 283 -15.73 -4.59 -30.97
CA PRO A 283 -14.71 -4.13 -31.90
C PRO A 283 -13.68 -3.17 -31.31
N GLN A 284 -13.94 -2.62 -30.11
CA GLN A 284 -12.96 -1.79 -29.38
C GLN A 284 -11.81 -2.63 -28.81
N PHE A 285 -12.00 -3.95 -28.68
CA PHE A 285 -10.98 -4.81 -28.09
C PHE A 285 -10.06 -5.43 -29.14
N ALA A 286 -8.76 -5.43 -28.84
CA ALA A 286 -7.74 -6.16 -29.55
C ALA A 286 -7.06 -7.14 -28.59
N ILE A 287 -7.25 -8.44 -28.80
CA ILE A 287 -6.73 -9.47 -27.89
C ILE A 287 -5.49 -10.12 -28.48
N ARG A 288 -4.39 -10.15 -27.72
CA ARG A 288 -3.19 -10.91 -28.02
C ARG A 288 -2.85 -11.81 -26.85
N THR A 289 -2.92 -13.10 -27.06
CA THR A 289 -2.49 -14.13 -26.10
C THR A 289 -1.15 -14.72 -26.51
N GLY A 290 -0.50 -15.48 -25.62
CA GLY A 290 0.78 -16.12 -25.90
C GLY A 290 1.96 -15.14 -25.92
N VAL A 291 1.90 -14.07 -25.13
CA VAL A 291 2.99 -13.08 -25.04
C VAL A 291 3.49 -12.92 -23.63
N ASP A 292 4.81 -12.90 -23.43
CA ASP A 292 5.47 -12.56 -22.19
C ASP A 292 5.88 -11.07 -22.24
N ILE A 293 5.42 -10.28 -21.28
CA ILE A 293 5.84 -8.87 -21.17
C ILE A 293 7.33 -8.85 -20.79
N VAL A 294 8.13 -8.07 -21.52
CA VAL A 294 9.58 -8.02 -21.31
C VAL A 294 10.08 -6.64 -20.90
N GLU A 295 9.32 -5.58 -21.19
CA GLU A 295 9.69 -4.21 -20.84
C GLU A 295 8.46 -3.29 -20.93
N LEU A 296 8.40 -2.28 -20.07
CA LEU A 296 7.52 -1.12 -20.19
C LEU A 296 8.38 0.07 -20.64
N GLU A 297 8.21 0.47 -21.89
CA GLU A 297 8.98 1.56 -22.50
C GLU A 297 8.43 2.91 -22.09
N GLY A 298 9.32 3.80 -21.64
CA GLY A 298 9.00 5.19 -21.32
C GLY A 298 9.64 6.17 -22.28
N ASP A 299 8.95 7.29 -22.52
CA ASP A 299 9.53 8.48 -23.18
C ASP A 299 9.37 9.69 -22.25
N ARG A 300 10.49 10.36 -21.93
CA ARG A 300 10.53 11.55 -21.07
C ARG A 300 9.81 11.37 -19.72
N GLY A 301 9.94 10.18 -19.12
CA GLY A 301 9.35 9.86 -17.82
C GLY A 301 7.86 9.55 -17.86
N ARG A 302 7.29 9.26 -19.05
CA ARG A 302 5.91 8.81 -19.23
C ARG A 302 5.88 7.50 -20.00
N PHE A 303 4.89 6.67 -19.74
CA PHE A 303 4.67 5.44 -20.48
C PHE A 303 4.45 5.71 -21.98
N ALA A 304 5.03 4.87 -22.83
CA ALA A 304 4.95 4.98 -24.29
C ALA A 304 4.51 3.68 -24.97
N ALA A 305 4.97 2.52 -24.50
CA ALA A 305 4.64 1.24 -25.09
C ALA A 305 4.87 0.06 -24.16
N VAL A 306 4.24 -1.07 -24.47
CA VAL A 306 4.58 -2.39 -23.91
C VAL A 306 5.43 -3.13 -24.93
N LEU A 307 6.59 -3.65 -24.52
CA LEU A 307 7.34 -4.64 -25.29
C LEU A 307 7.01 -6.03 -24.77
N ALA A 308 6.61 -6.91 -25.68
CA ALA A 308 6.25 -8.27 -25.33
C ALA A 308 6.89 -9.26 -26.29
N ARG A 309 7.36 -10.40 -25.77
CA ARG A 309 7.91 -11.50 -26.55
C ARG A 309 6.76 -12.44 -26.93
N ASP A 310 6.59 -12.67 -28.22
CA ASP A 310 5.74 -13.74 -28.72
C ASP A 310 6.32 -15.09 -28.34
N ARG A 311 5.54 -15.95 -27.71
CA ARG A 311 6.03 -17.23 -27.16
C ARG A 311 6.26 -18.28 -28.22
N ASP A 312 5.60 -18.17 -29.37
CA ASP A 312 5.71 -19.14 -30.46
C ASP A 312 6.88 -18.80 -31.40
N SER A 313 7.00 -17.51 -31.78
CA SER A 313 8.04 -17.05 -32.70
C SER A 313 9.31 -16.55 -32.02
N GLY A 314 9.22 -16.15 -30.73
CA GLY A 314 10.30 -15.48 -30.01
C GLY A 314 10.51 -14.01 -30.40
N GLU A 315 9.73 -13.48 -31.32
CA GLU A 315 9.81 -12.09 -31.78
C GLU A 315 9.39 -11.10 -30.69
N ILE A 316 10.08 -9.96 -30.64
CA ILE A 316 9.68 -8.84 -29.76
C ILE A 316 8.70 -7.96 -30.50
N LEU A 317 7.49 -7.90 -29.97
CA LEU A 317 6.41 -7.06 -30.45
C LEU A 317 6.33 -5.80 -29.61
N ARG A 318 6.10 -4.65 -30.26
CA ARG A 318 5.91 -3.35 -29.58
C ARG A 318 4.46 -2.90 -29.71
N PHE A 319 3.83 -2.61 -28.57
CA PHE A 319 2.45 -2.16 -28.47
C PHE A 319 2.41 -0.72 -27.93
N PRO A 320 2.39 0.31 -28.81
CA PRO A 320 2.26 1.71 -28.39
C PRO A 320 0.90 1.97 -27.78
N ALA A 321 0.84 2.69 -26.65
CA ALA A 321 -0.42 3.07 -26.01
C ALA A 321 -0.23 4.26 -25.06
N ALA A 322 -1.34 4.87 -24.64
CA ALA A 322 -1.34 5.97 -23.70
C ALA A 322 -1.05 5.51 -22.25
N ALA A 323 -1.45 4.27 -21.91
CA ALA A 323 -1.23 3.66 -20.61
C ALA A 323 -1.23 2.14 -20.66
N ALA A 324 -0.63 1.52 -19.64
CA ALA A 324 -0.75 0.09 -19.33
C ALA A 324 -1.43 -0.10 -17.97
N PHE A 325 -2.42 -0.98 -17.94
CA PHE A 325 -3.15 -1.40 -16.75
C PHE A 325 -2.82 -2.86 -16.44
N VAL A 326 -2.20 -3.10 -15.28
CA VAL A 326 -1.65 -4.42 -14.92
C VAL A 326 -2.60 -5.16 -13.99
N PHE A 327 -3.24 -6.23 -14.50
CA PHE A 327 -4.22 -7.05 -13.78
C PHE A 327 -3.81 -8.52 -13.77
N ILE A 328 -2.62 -8.80 -13.21
CA ILE A 328 -2.07 -10.16 -13.06
C ILE A 328 -2.29 -10.75 -11.67
N GLY A 329 -3.14 -10.10 -10.89
CA GLY A 329 -3.59 -10.54 -9.58
C GLY A 329 -3.03 -9.71 -8.42
N LEU A 330 -3.55 -10.03 -7.24
CA LEU A 330 -3.18 -9.43 -5.97
C LEU A 330 -2.58 -10.52 -5.07
N LYS A 331 -1.80 -10.10 -4.08
CA LYS A 331 -1.26 -10.95 -3.02
C LYS A 331 -1.59 -10.30 -1.68
N PRO A 332 -2.28 -10.99 -0.76
CA PRO A 332 -2.50 -10.47 0.59
C PRO A 332 -1.19 -10.38 1.37
N ASN A 333 -1.12 -9.40 2.28
CA ASN A 333 0.04 -9.18 3.14
C ASN A 333 -0.15 -9.91 4.48
N ASP A 334 -0.14 -11.24 4.46
CA ASP A 334 -0.50 -12.10 5.60
C ASP A 334 0.54 -13.17 5.92
N GLY A 335 1.75 -13.07 5.38
CA GLY A 335 2.79 -14.09 5.53
C GLY A 335 3.19 -14.39 6.97
N PHE A 336 3.01 -13.45 7.90
CA PHE A 336 3.29 -13.63 9.33
C PHE A 336 2.30 -14.58 10.04
N LEU A 337 1.17 -14.90 9.42
CA LEU A 337 0.17 -15.83 9.96
C LEU A 337 0.52 -17.31 9.67
N GLY A 338 1.45 -17.59 8.75
CA GLY A 338 1.71 -18.97 8.32
C GLY A 338 0.42 -19.67 7.88
N ASP A 339 0.20 -20.88 8.34
CA ASP A 339 -0.99 -21.71 8.03
C ASP A 339 -2.07 -21.66 9.13
N THR A 340 -2.04 -20.64 10.01
CA THR A 340 -2.94 -20.58 11.18
C THR A 340 -4.37 -20.15 10.85
N VAL A 341 -4.62 -19.58 9.68
CA VAL A 341 -5.93 -19.11 9.22
C VAL A 341 -6.31 -19.71 7.87
N GLU A 342 -7.61 -19.93 7.67
CA GLU A 342 -8.12 -20.38 6.38
C GLU A 342 -8.00 -19.31 5.31
N ARG A 343 -7.68 -19.74 4.07
CA ARG A 343 -7.55 -18.89 2.89
C ARG A 343 -8.37 -19.41 1.73
N ASP A 344 -8.83 -18.50 0.91
CA ASP A 344 -9.46 -18.85 -0.37
C ASP A 344 -8.39 -19.27 -1.42
N LYS A 345 -8.86 -19.65 -2.62
CA LYS A 345 -7.99 -20.03 -3.74
C LYS A 345 -7.05 -18.92 -4.21
N GLY A 346 -7.37 -17.66 -3.91
CA GLY A 346 -6.55 -16.48 -4.20
C GLY A 346 -5.49 -16.21 -3.12
N GLY A 347 -5.54 -16.93 -2.00
CA GLY A 347 -4.69 -16.75 -0.84
C GLY A 347 -5.21 -15.72 0.17
N PHE A 348 -6.40 -15.14 -0.03
CA PHE A 348 -7.00 -14.15 0.86
C PHE A 348 -7.62 -14.82 2.09
N ILE A 349 -7.55 -14.14 3.25
CA ILE A 349 -8.06 -14.64 4.51
C ILE A 349 -9.59 -14.81 4.44
N VAL A 350 -10.09 -16.02 4.71
CA VAL A 350 -11.53 -16.28 4.83
C VAL A 350 -12.02 -15.79 6.18
N THR A 351 -13.13 -15.04 6.18
CA THR A 351 -13.78 -14.55 7.39
C THR A 351 -15.24 -14.95 7.41
N SER A 352 -15.79 -15.09 8.62
CA SER A 352 -17.24 -15.20 8.85
C SER A 352 -17.94 -13.86 8.51
N ALA A 353 -19.26 -13.84 8.62
CA ALA A 353 -20.05 -12.61 8.54
C ALA A 353 -19.71 -11.60 9.66
N THR A 354 -19.09 -12.07 10.75
CA THR A 354 -18.62 -11.26 11.88
C THR A 354 -17.14 -10.84 11.75
N MET A 355 -16.56 -10.90 10.56
CA MET A 355 -15.15 -10.58 10.27
C MET A 355 -14.13 -11.45 11.00
N GLU A 356 -14.54 -12.47 11.75
CA GLU A 356 -13.67 -13.38 12.47
C GLU A 356 -13.09 -14.42 11.52
N THR A 357 -11.80 -14.72 11.67
CA THR A 357 -11.09 -15.76 10.91
C THR A 357 -11.33 -17.14 11.50
N SER A 358 -10.71 -18.18 10.95
CA SER A 358 -10.72 -19.52 11.54
C SER A 358 -9.94 -19.62 12.86
N LEU A 359 -9.10 -18.64 13.20
CA LEU A 359 -8.39 -18.54 14.48
C LEU A 359 -9.20 -17.64 15.43
N PRO A 360 -9.79 -18.20 16.53
CA PRO A 360 -10.61 -17.41 17.44
C PRO A 360 -9.89 -16.19 18.00
N GLY A 361 -10.59 -15.05 18.11
CA GLY A 361 -10.01 -13.77 18.54
C GLY A 361 -9.18 -13.05 17.48
N VAL A 362 -9.03 -13.66 16.30
CA VAL A 362 -8.36 -13.01 15.17
C VAL A 362 -9.39 -12.63 14.10
N PHE A 363 -9.45 -11.35 13.79
CA PHE A 363 -10.34 -10.75 12.80
C PHE A 363 -9.53 -10.27 11.60
N ALA A 364 -10.16 -10.16 10.43
CA ALA A 364 -9.53 -9.55 9.26
C ALA A 364 -10.43 -8.51 8.62
N ALA A 365 -9.83 -7.41 8.12
CA ALA A 365 -10.55 -6.27 7.55
C ALA A 365 -9.82 -5.69 6.33
N GLY A 366 -10.58 -5.20 5.37
CA GLY A 366 -10.05 -4.58 4.15
C GLY A 366 -9.50 -5.61 3.16
N ASP A 367 -8.51 -5.19 2.38
CA ASP A 367 -8.08 -5.90 1.18
C ASP A 367 -7.32 -7.20 1.42
N VAL A 368 -6.96 -7.50 2.66
CA VAL A 368 -6.34 -8.78 3.04
C VAL A 368 -7.34 -9.93 3.05
N ARG A 369 -8.65 -9.64 3.17
CA ARG A 369 -9.67 -10.67 3.30
C ARG A 369 -10.33 -11.06 1.97
N SER A 370 -10.80 -12.31 1.92
CA SER A 370 -11.63 -12.84 0.83
C SER A 370 -12.94 -12.06 0.70
N GLY A 371 -13.38 -11.82 -0.53
CA GLY A 371 -14.61 -11.06 -0.82
C GLY A 371 -14.52 -9.55 -0.62
N SER A 372 -13.37 -8.99 -0.28
CA SER A 372 -13.17 -7.53 -0.27
C SER A 372 -13.28 -6.95 -1.68
N THR A 373 -13.93 -5.79 -1.79
CA THR A 373 -14.10 -5.07 -3.09
C THR A 373 -12.84 -4.33 -3.53
N LYS A 374 -11.78 -4.33 -2.71
CA LYS A 374 -10.53 -3.60 -2.98
C LYS A 374 -10.74 -2.09 -3.19
N GLN A 375 -11.71 -1.52 -2.46
CA GLN A 375 -12.03 -0.09 -2.48
C GLN A 375 -11.82 0.54 -1.10
N LEU A 376 -11.36 1.78 -1.07
CA LEU A 376 -11.04 2.51 0.16
C LEU A 376 -12.23 2.61 1.11
N GLY A 377 -13.41 2.98 0.59
CA GLY A 377 -14.63 3.11 1.41
C GLY A 377 -15.07 1.78 2.03
N SER A 378 -14.92 0.67 1.29
CA SER A 378 -15.22 -0.66 1.82
C SER A 378 -14.20 -1.10 2.88
N ALA A 379 -12.91 -0.78 2.69
CA ALA A 379 -11.87 -1.08 3.67
C ALA A 379 -12.14 -0.36 5.01
N VAL A 380 -12.56 0.91 4.97
CA VAL A 380 -12.99 1.66 6.17
C VAL A 380 -14.18 0.99 6.84
N GLY A 381 -15.20 0.62 6.07
CA GLY A 381 -16.38 -0.10 6.58
C GLY A 381 -16.03 -1.45 7.21
N ASP A 382 -15.15 -2.22 6.58
CA ASP A 382 -14.65 -3.50 7.11
C ASP A 382 -13.91 -3.30 8.44
N GLY A 383 -13.05 -2.27 8.56
CA GLY A 383 -12.34 -1.96 9.80
C GLY A 383 -13.28 -1.65 10.96
N ILE A 384 -14.32 -0.85 10.70
CA ILE A 384 -15.35 -0.53 11.70
C ILE A 384 -16.12 -1.80 12.09
N ALA A 385 -16.55 -2.61 11.11
CA ALA A 385 -17.29 -3.83 11.37
C ALA A 385 -16.46 -4.83 12.18
N ALA A 386 -15.18 -5.05 11.79
CA ALA A 386 -14.27 -5.94 12.51
C ALA A 386 -14.09 -5.50 13.96
N LEU A 387 -13.94 -4.21 14.21
CA LEU A 387 -13.80 -3.72 15.58
C LEU A 387 -15.06 -3.94 16.43
N LEU A 388 -16.23 -3.62 15.91
CA LEU A 388 -17.47 -3.83 16.65
C LEU A 388 -17.68 -5.30 17.00
N MET A 389 -17.26 -6.22 16.12
CA MET A 389 -17.28 -7.65 16.41
C MET A 389 -16.19 -8.06 17.41
N THR A 390 -14.99 -7.49 17.30
CA THR A 390 -13.93 -7.66 18.28
C THR A 390 -14.37 -7.22 19.68
N ARG A 391 -15.02 -6.06 19.79
CA ARG A 391 -15.61 -5.60 21.07
C ARG A 391 -16.53 -6.66 21.67
N ARG A 392 -17.47 -7.19 20.87
CA ARG A 392 -18.37 -8.25 21.32
C ARG A 392 -17.63 -9.50 21.76
N TYR A 393 -16.57 -9.89 21.05
CA TYR A 393 -15.71 -11.01 21.43
C TYR A 393 -15.07 -10.79 22.80
N LEU A 394 -14.48 -9.60 23.02
CA LEU A 394 -13.86 -9.23 24.29
C LEU A 394 -14.85 -9.22 25.47
N GLU A 395 -16.08 -8.73 25.26
CA GLU A 395 -17.15 -8.76 26.26
C GLU A 395 -17.51 -10.18 26.67
N VAL A 396 -17.59 -11.11 25.72
CA VAL A 396 -18.01 -12.49 25.96
C VAL A 396 -16.89 -13.33 26.57
N HIS A 397 -15.66 -13.21 26.07
CA HIS A 397 -14.59 -14.13 26.39
C HIS A 397 -13.64 -13.63 27.47
N HIS A 398 -13.54 -12.32 27.67
CA HIS A 398 -12.61 -11.71 28.63
C HIS A 398 -13.31 -10.93 29.75
N HIS A 399 -14.64 -11.08 29.90
CA HIS A 399 -15.47 -10.46 30.94
C HIS A 399 -15.20 -8.95 31.15
N LYS A 400 -14.77 -8.27 30.11
CA LYS A 400 -14.49 -6.83 30.15
C LYS A 400 -15.80 -6.10 29.95
N ALA A 401 -16.43 -5.64 31.06
CA ALA A 401 -17.47 -4.64 30.98
C ALA A 401 -16.85 -3.36 30.38
N MET A 402 -17.06 -3.14 29.09
CA MET A 402 -16.63 -1.89 28.46
C MET A 402 -17.46 -0.75 29.04
N PRO A 403 -16.84 0.33 29.54
CA PRO A 403 -17.59 1.48 29.99
C PRO A 403 -18.41 1.98 28.83
N LEU A 404 -19.73 2.14 29.00
CA LEU A 404 -20.52 2.93 28.09
C LEU A 404 -19.89 4.32 28.11
N VAL A 405 -19.13 4.67 27.08
CA VAL A 405 -18.59 6.00 26.98
C VAL A 405 -19.75 6.93 26.69
N ASP A 406 -20.19 7.70 27.69
CA ASP A 406 -21.10 8.83 27.53
C ASP A 406 -20.42 9.96 26.70
N ALA A 407 -19.93 9.62 25.53
CA ALA A 407 -19.13 10.51 24.67
C ALA A 407 -20.01 11.22 23.62
N TRP A 408 -21.33 11.29 23.82
CA TRP A 408 -22.22 12.00 22.90
C TRP A 408 -22.65 13.38 23.39
N VAL A 409 -22.09 13.86 24.51
CA VAL A 409 -22.39 15.20 25.02
C VAL A 409 -21.08 15.97 25.24
N THR A 410 -20.57 16.61 24.23
CA THR A 410 -20.06 18.01 24.19
C THR A 410 -19.71 18.42 22.77
#